data_bdd2edaeec2d705336d0884c46447d28
#
_entry.id   bdd2edaeec2d705336d0884c46447d28
#
_cell.length_a   1.000
_cell.length_b   1.000
_cell.length_c   1.000
_cell.angle_alpha   90.00
_cell.angle_beta   90.00
_cell.angle_gamma   90.00
#
_symmetry.space_group_name_H-M   'P 1'
#
loop_
_entity.id
_entity.type
_entity.pdbx_description
1 polymer ?
#
loop_
_entity_poly.entity_id
_entity_poly.type
_entity_poly.pdbx_seq_one_letter_code
_entity_poly.pdbx_strand_id
1 'polypeptide(L)'
;MTQLQFSESARCCRSKERAISMNKNESIAISAAIGRAISENAPYIAYSDTDLKHDYEEYTSDEISALTKAGYIDGDFEKFFVIREFSNSLPIDDIPGAYMRRLFSLAKKLDADIFMHDPYIENVKIKETRRGKILLTKADYVRGEILQYDMPYIDDDIVVPRLGFFTKSVCFPALYEGTVPWVSVCPSEINSMKEQMERACGRVLVLGLGLGYFPYIISAKSSVESITIVEL
;
A
#
# COMPACT_ATOMS: atom_id res chain seq x y z
N MET A 1 -17.49 -22.10 -3.54
CA MET A 1 -18.56 -21.93 -2.56
C MET A 1 -18.48 -20.58 -1.82
N THR A 2 -18.06 -19.50 -2.50
CA THR A 2 -17.76 -18.18 -1.85
C THR A 2 -18.61 -17.04 -2.43
N GLN A 3 -19.51 -17.32 -3.37
CA GLN A 3 -20.42 -16.32 -3.99
C GLN A 3 -21.55 -15.81 -3.08
N LEU A 4 -21.81 -16.48 -1.97
CA LEU A 4 -23.00 -16.21 -1.13
C LEU A 4 -22.83 -15.00 -0.18
N GLN A 5 -21.62 -14.66 0.25
CA GLN A 5 -21.46 -13.62 1.27
C GLN A 5 -21.53 -12.19 0.73
N PHE A 6 -21.05 -11.93 -0.48
CA PHE A 6 -21.14 -10.57 -1.05
C PHE A 6 -22.51 -10.25 -1.64
N SER A 7 -23.22 -11.22 -2.17
CA SER A 7 -24.62 -11.05 -2.60
C SER A 7 -25.56 -10.76 -1.42
N GLU A 8 -25.27 -11.30 -0.25
CA GLU A 8 -25.97 -10.97 1.01
C GLU A 8 -25.57 -9.59 1.54
N SER A 9 -24.29 -9.19 1.42
CA SER A 9 -23.83 -7.85 1.80
C SER A 9 -24.43 -6.77 0.91
N ALA A 10 -24.53 -7.00 -0.40
CA ALA A 10 -25.23 -6.08 -1.32
C ALA A 10 -26.76 -6.06 -1.09
N ARG A 11 -27.35 -7.17 -0.63
CA ARG A 11 -28.77 -7.23 -0.20
C ARG A 11 -29.00 -6.63 1.19
N CYS A 12 -28.00 -6.70 2.09
CA CYS A 12 -28.07 -6.12 3.42
C CYS A 12 -28.06 -4.59 3.41
N CYS A 13 -27.58 -3.94 2.34
CA CYS A 13 -27.67 -2.48 2.17
C CYS A 13 -29.11 -1.92 2.07
N ARG A 14 -30.16 -2.76 2.01
CA ARG A 14 -31.57 -2.32 2.06
C ARG A 14 -32.20 -2.33 3.45
N SER A 15 -31.54 -2.86 4.46
CA SER A 15 -32.07 -2.85 5.83
C SER A 15 -31.32 -1.83 6.68
N LYS A 16 -31.96 -0.63 6.83
CA LYS A 16 -31.68 0.39 7.86
C LYS A 16 -30.19 0.63 8.11
N GLU A 17 -29.59 1.59 7.41
CA GLU A 17 -28.38 2.29 7.86
C GLU A 17 -28.63 2.81 9.29
N ARG A 18 -28.43 2.01 10.29
CA ARG A 18 -27.89 2.53 11.52
C ARG A 18 -26.46 2.93 11.15
N ALA A 19 -26.19 4.21 11.14
CA ALA A 19 -24.83 4.73 11.27
C ALA A 19 -24.29 4.15 12.58
N ILE A 20 -23.73 2.95 12.52
CA ILE A 20 -22.91 2.40 13.59
C ILE A 20 -21.66 3.25 13.48
N SER A 21 -21.55 4.27 14.33
CA SER A 21 -20.33 5.03 14.47
C SER A 21 -19.28 4.04 14.98
N MET A 22 -18.39 3.63 14.08
CA MET A 22 -17.23 2.83 14.44
C MET A 22 -16.40 3.64 15.42
N ASN A 23 -16.06 3.06 16.55
CA ASN A 23 -15.19 3.75 17.50
C ASN A 23 -13.71 3.61 17.06
N LYS A 24 -12.89 4.51 17.58
CA LYS A 24 -11.45 4.58 17.24
C LYS A 24 -10.71 3.26 17.54
N ASN A 25 -11.04 2.59 18.63
CA ASN A 25 -10.37 1.35 19.03
C ASN A 25 -10.68 0.21 18.06
N GLU A 26 -11.91 0.13 17.55
CA GLU A 26 -12.29 -0.84 16.52
C GLU A 26 -11.54 -0.59 15.23
N SER A 27 -11.46 0.65 14.77
CA SER A 27 -10.71 0.98 13.55
C SER A 27 -9.21 0.70 13.69
N ILE A 28 -8.62 0.96 14.85
CA ILE A 28 -7.23 0.62 15.17
C ILE A 28 -7.03 -0.91 15.14
N ALA A 29 -7.95 -1.67 15.73
CA ALA A 29 -7.86 -3.13 15.77
C ALA A 29 -7.94 -3.74 14.36
N ILE A 30 -8.86 -3.25 13.51
CA ILE A 30 -8.99 -3.68 12.11
C ILE A 30 -7.72 -3.29 11.34
N SER A 31 -7.26 -2.05 11.46
CA SER A 31 -6.05 -1.57 10.79
C SER A 31 -4.82 -2.38 11.19
N ALA A 32 -4.67 -2.70 12.48
CA ALA A 32 -3.59 -3.54 12.98
C ALA A 32 -3.68 -4.98 12.46
N ALA A 33 -4.87 -5.54 12.34
CA ALA A 33 -5.07 -6.89 11.79
C ALA A 33 -4.72 -6.94 10.30
N ILE A 34 -5.11 -5.91 9.52
CA ILE A 34 -4.70 -5.75 8.11
C ILE A 34 -3.17 -5.64 8.02
N GLY A 35 -2.55 -4.80 8.84
CA GLY A 35 -1.10 -4.62 8.87
C GLY A 35 -0.35 -5.93 9.18
N ARG A 36 -0.85 -6.74 10.14
CA ARG A 36 -0.30 -8.07 10.42
C ARG A 36 -0.45 -9.02 9.23
N ALA A 37 -1.62 -9.07 8.61
CA ALA A 37 -1.86 -9.92 7.44
C ALA A 37 -0.87 -9.59 6.30
N ILE A 38 -0.59 -8.31 6.07
CA ILE A 38 0.40 -7.88 5.08
C ILE A 38 1.81 -8.31 5.50
N SER A 39 2.21 -8.07 6.75
CA SER A 39 3.58 -8.33 7.20
C SER A 39 3.90 -9.83 7.32
N GLU A 40 2.93 -10.66 7.70
CA GLU A 40 3.14 -12.09 7.95
C GLU A 40 2.99 -12.95 6.70
N ASN A 41 2.10 -12.57 5.80
CA ASN A 41 1.68 -13.43 4.69
C ASN A 41 2.07 -12.89 3.31
N ALA A 42 2.57 -11.64 3.20
CA ALA A 42 2.81 -10.96 1.92
C ALA A 42 1.69 -11.29 0.90
N PRO A 43 0.42 -10.97 1.23
CA PRO A 43 -0.73 -11.48 0.49
C PRO A 43 -0.73 -10.92 -0.92
N TYR A 44 -0.85 -11.80 -1.90
CA TYR A 44 -1.04 -11.38 -3.28
C TYR A 44 -2.29 -12.01 -3.86
N ILE A 45 -2.97 -11.25 -4.68
CA ILE A 45 -4.14 -11.69 -5.42
C ILE A 45 -3.67 -12.09 -6.81
N ALA A 46 -3.61 -13.41 -7.04
CA ALA A 46 -3.28 -13.95 -8.36
C ALA A 46 -4.48 -13.75 -9.30
N TYR A 47 -4.29 -13.01 -10.38
CA TYR A 47 -5.31 -12.78 -11.40
C TYR A 47 -4.70 -12.50 -12.76
N SER A 48 -5.48 -12.79 -13.79
CA SER A 48 -5.20 -12.44 -15.18
C SER A 48 -6.22 -11.43 -15.71
N ASP A 49 -5.98 -10.86 -16.87
CA ASP A 49 -6.94 -9.97 -17.51
C ASP A 49 -8.23 -10.72 -17.92
N THR A 50 -8.13 -12.04 -18.13
CA THR A 50 -9.29 -12.91 -18.37
C THR A 50 -10.13 -13.06 -17.11
N ASP A 51 -9.50 -13.23 -15.93
CA ASP A 51 -10.20 -13.31 -14.66
C ASP A 51 -10.93 -12.01 -14.35
N LEU A 52 -10.29 -10.86 -14.56
CA LEU A 52 -10.91 -9.55 -14.40
C LEU A 52 -12.13 -9.36 -15.31
N LYS A 53 -11.99 -9.77 -16.58
CA LYS A 53 -13.08 -9.67 -17.54
C LYS A 53 -14.24 -10.56 -17.14
N HIS A 54 -13.96 -11.80 -16.76
CA HIS A 54 -14.99 -12.75 -16.33
C HIS A 54 -15.73 -12.24 -15.09
N ASP A 55 -14.99 -11.79 -14.08
CA ASP A 55 -15.57 -11.22 -12.87
C ASP A 55 -16.43 -9.99 -13.16
N TYR A 56 -15.96 -9.10 -14.06
CA TYR A 56 -16.75 -7.92 -14.47
C TYR A 56 -18.06 -8.30 -15.18
N GLU A 57 -18.03 -9.34 -16.01
CA GLU A 57 -19.22 -9.82 -16.74
C GLU A 57 -20.27 -10.48 -15.83
N GLU A 58 -19.90 -10.86 -14.58
CA GLU A 58 -20.84 -11.36 -13.57
C GLU A 58 -21.72 -10.25 -12.97
N TYR A 59 -21.32 -8.97 -13.11
CA TYR A 59 -22.10 -7.84 -12.61
C TYR A 59 -23.00 -7.26 -13.66
N THR A 60 -24.23 -6.98 -13.27
CA THR A 60 -25.15 -6.16 -14.09
C THR A 60 -24.75 -4.68 -14.05
N SER A 61 -25.18 -3.92 -15.06
CA SER A 61 -24.96 -2.46 -15.09
C SER A 61 -25.54 -1.74 -13.87
N ASP A 62 -26.64 -2.24 -13.33
CA ASP A 62 -27.29 -1.67 -12.13
C ASP A 62 -26.46 -1.95 -10.87
N GLU A 63 -25.85 -3.13 -10.75
CA GLU A 63 -24.96 -3.47 -9.63
C GLU A 63 -23.66 -2.64 -9.68
N ILE A 64 -23.03 -2.50 -10.83
CA ILE A 64 -21.87 -1.61 -11.02
C ILE A 64 -22.24 -0.18 -10.63
N SER A 65 -23.39 0.31 -11.08
CA SER A 65 -23.87 1.66 -10.73
C SER A 65 -24.10 1.81 -9.22
N ALA A 66 -24.65 0.78 -8.57
CA ALA A 66 -24.88 0.77 -7.12
C ALA A 66 -23.56 0.77 -6.34
N LEU A 67 -22.59 -0.04 -6.74
CA LEU A 67 -21.24 -0.10 -6.12
C LEU A 67 -20.49 1.22 -6.30
N THR A 68 -20.61 1.85 -7.47
CA THR A 68 -20.03 3.16 -7.74
C THR A 68 -20.65 4.24 -6.85
N LYS A 69 -21.98 4.29 -6.75
CA LYS A 69 -22.70 5.23 -5.86
C LYS A 69 -22.38 5.00 -4.40
N ALA A 70 -22.14 3.75 -4.02
CA ALA A 70 -21.75 3.39 -2.66
C ALA A 70 -20.26 3.68 -2.35
N GLY A 71 -19.44 4.08 -3.34
CA GLY A 71 -18.04 4.44 -3.16
C GLY A 71 -17.06 3.28 -3.12
N TYR A 72 -17.45 2.10 -3.64
CA TYR A 72 -16.57 0.94 -3.79
C TYR A 72 -15.80 0.94 -5.11
N ILE A 73 -16.42 1.43 -6.19
CA ILE A 73 -15.82 1.56 -7.52
C ILE A 73 -15.71 3.04 -7.87
N ASP A 74 -14.50 3.50 -8.20
CA ASP A 74 -14.19 4.87 -8.62
C ASP A 74 -13.78 4.99 -10.09
N GLY A 75 -14.26 4.06 -10.92
CA GLY A 75 -13.91 3.95 -12.33
C GLY A 75 -12.79 2.92 -12.60
N ASP A 76 -12.19 2.33 -11.58
CA ASP A 76 -11.17 1.29 -11.70
C ASP A 76 -11.69 -0.04 -11.13
N PHE A 77 -12.18 -0.91 -12.02
CA PHE A 77 -12.69 -2.22 -11.62
C PHE A 77 -11.57 -3.16 -11.15
N GLU A 78 -10.36 -3.09 -11.72
CA GLU A 78 -9.21 -3.88 -11.27
C GLU A 78 -8.87 -3.57 -9.82
N LYS A 79 -8.90 -2.29 -9.43
CA LYS A 79 -8.71 -1.89 -8.04
C LYS A 79 -9.80 -2.47 -7.14
N PHE A 80 -11.06 -2.37 -7.54
CA PHE A 80 -12.18 -2.96 -6.80
C PHE A 80 -12.00 -4.47 -6.62
N PHE A 81 -11.70 -5.18 -7.71
CA PHE A 81 -11.47 -6.63 -7.69
C PHE A 81 -10.38 -7.01 -6.68
N VAL A 82 -9.18 -6.44 -6.81
CA VAL A 82 -8.03 -6.80 -5.97
C VAL A 82 -8.28 -6.50 -4.49
N ILE A 83 -8.84 -5.34 -4.15
CA ILE A 83 -9.13 -4.97 -2.76
C ILE A 83 -10.26 -5.82 -2.18
N ARG A 84 -11.27 -6.19 -2.98
CA ARG A 84 -12.33 -7.10 -2.57
C ARG A 84 -11.78 -8.48 -2.23
N GLU A 85 -10.99 -9.07 -3.14
CA GLU A 85 -10.40 -10.40 -2.92
C GLU A 85 -9.47 -10.41 -1.71
N PHE A 86 -8.65 -9.36 -1.56
CA PHE A 86 -7.83 -9.20 -0.36
C PHE A 86 -8.70 -9.12 0.91
N SER A 87 -9.73 -8.29 0.91
CA SER A 87 -10.61 -8.12 2.07
C SER A 87 -11.32 -9.42 2.46
N ASN A 88 -11.72 -10.23 1.46
CA ASN A 88 -12.32 -11.54 1.68
C ASN A 88 -11.34 -12.57 2.28
N SER A 89 -10.03 -12.37 2.08
CA SER A 89 -8.99 -13.26 2.62
C SER A 89 -8.62 -12.93 4.07
N LEU A 90 -9.05 -11.78 4.59
CA LEU A 90 -8.71 -11.38 5.95
C LEU A 90 -9.43 -12.24 6.98
N PRO A 91 -8.75 -12.66 8.07
CA PRO A 91 -9.36 -13.38 9.17
C PRO A 91 -10.10 -12.42 10.11
N ILE A 92 -11.00 -11.62 9.56
CA ILE A 92 -11.77 -10.60 10.29
C ILE A 92 -13.23 -10.81 9.92
N ASP A 93 -14.03 -11.16 10.92
CA ASP A 93 -15.47 -11.23 10.77
C ASP A 93 -16.05 -9.81 10.86
N ASP A 94 -16.93 -9.47 9.93
CA ASP A 94 -17.80 -8.30 9.98
C ASP A 94 -17.08 -6.93 10.05
N ILE A 95 -16.31 -6.60 8.99
CA ILE A 95 -15.74 -5.25 8.86
C ILE A 95 -16.88 -4.26 8.53
N PRO A 96 -17.05 -3.18 9.34
CA PRO A 96 -18.11 -2.20 9.10
C PRO A 96 -18.07 -1.60 7.70
N GLY A 97 -19.22 -1.49 7.03
CA GLY A 97 -19.31 -1.00 5.65
C GLY A 97 -18.74 0.41 5.44
N ALA A 98 -18.81 1.29 6.47
CA ALA A 98 -18.19 2.61 6.42
C ALA A 98 -16.65 2.51 6.35
N TYR A 99 -16.05 1.59 7.11
CA TYR A 99 -14.60 1.31 7.05
C TYR A 99 -14.20 0.75 5.70
N MET A 100 -14.95 -0.23 5.19
CA MET A 100 -14.70 -0.82 3.88
C MET A 100 -14.74 0.24 2.77
N ARG A 101 -15.77 1.09 2.73
CA ARG A 101 -15.83 2.19 1.75
C ARG A 101 -14.60 3.09 1.83
N ARG A 102 -14.12 3.41 3.04
CA ARG A 102 -12.92 4.22 3.22
C ARG A 102 -11.68 3.48 2.74
N LEU A 103 -11.56 2.19 3.06
CA LEU A 103 -10.47 1.34 2.58
C LEU A 103 -10.39 1.34 1.04
N PHE A 104 -11.51 1.10 0.36
CA PHE A 104 -11.58 1.14 -1.11
C PHE A 104 -11.24 2.52 -1.68
N SER A 105 -11.72 3.60 -1.06
CA SER A 105 -11.44 4.96 -1.54
C SER A 105 -9.97 5.36 -1.39
N LEU A 106 -9.28 4.84 -0.39
CA LEU A 106 -7.87 5.12 -0.12
C LEU A 106 -6.91 4.17 -0.83
N ALA A 107 -7.40 3.03 -1.29
CA ALA A 107 -6.60 2.06 -2.02
C ALA A 107 -6.14 2.61 -3.38
N LYS A 108 -4.96 2.20 -3.83
CA LYS A 108 -4.36 2.65 -5.09
C LYS A 108 -3.78 1.52 -5.91
N LYS A 109 -4.00 1.61 -7.19
CA LYS A 109 -3.18 0.94 -8.19
C LYS A 109 -1.92 1.76 -8.39
N LEU A 110 -0.77 1.17 -8.08
CA LEU A 110 0.52 1.86 -8.11
C LEU A 110 1.14 1.71 -9.49
N ASP A 111 1.57 2.83 -10.05
CA ASP A 111 2.29 2.83 -11.32
C ASP A 111 3.77 2.47 -11.07
N ALA A 112 4.16 1.26 -11.47
CA ALA A 112 5.51 0.77 -11.32
C ALA A 112 6.52 1.65 -12.11
N ASP A 113 6.12 2.24 -13.23
CA ASP A 113 7.02 3.04 -14.06
C ASP A 113 7.44 4.33 -13.35
N ILE A 114 6.57 4.94 -12.56
CA ILE A 114 6.92 6.11 -11.73
C ILE A 114 8.08 5.76 -10.78
N PHE A 115 8.03 4.61 -10.15
CA PHE A 115 9.08 4.18 -9.22
C PHE A 115 10.34 3.71 -9.94
N MET A 116 10.19 3.00 -11.07
CA MET A 116 11.34 2.49 -11.83
C MET A 116 12.13 3.61 -12.51
N HIS A 117 11.52 4.77 -12.81
CA HIS A 117 12.17 5.97 -13.31
C HIS A 117 12.55 6.97 -12.20
N ASP A 118 12.49 6.55 -10.93
CA ASP A 118 13.03 7.36 -9.84
C ASP A 118 14.54 7.56 -10.03
N PRO A 119 15.07 8.80 -9.90
CA PRO A 119 16.48 9.10 -10.15
C PRO A 119 17.45 8.26 -9.32
N TYR A 120 17.07 7.88 -8.08
CA TYR A 120 17.89 7.02 -7.26
C TYR A 120 17.90 5.59 -7.81
N ILE A 121 16.73 5.04 -8.15
CA ILE A 121 16.58 3.67 -8.69
C ILE A 121 17.33 3.54 -10.03
N GLU A 122 17.27 4.57 -10.88
CA GLU A 122 17.98 4.58 -12.16
C GLU A 122 19.49 4.64 -12.02
N ASN A 123 19.99 5.45 -11.09
CA ASN A 123 21.42 5.80 -11.06
C ASN A 123 22.20 5.02 -9.98
N VAL A 124 21.58 4.60 -8.89
CA VAL A 124 22.24 3.87 -7.81
C VAL A 124 22.13 2.38 -8.03
N LYS A 125 23.21 1.75 -8.46
CA LYS A 125 23.26 0.30 -8.73
C LYS A 125 23.72 -0.45 -7.47
N ILE A 126 22.75 -0.99 -6.74
CA ILE A 126 23.03 -1.81 -5.56
C ILE A 126 23.41 -3.23 -6.01
N LYS A 127 24.63 -3.63 -5.65
CA LYS A 127 25.11 -4.99 -5.84
C LYS A 127 24.75 -5.83 -4.62
N GLU A 128 24.14 -6.98 -4.85
CA GLU A 128 23.86 -7.93 -3.77
C GLU A 128 25.15 -8.22 -2.98
N THR A 129 25.07 -8.03 -1.67
CA THR A 129 26.21 -8.19 -0.77
C THR A 129 25.72 -8.69 0.58
N ARG A 130 26.38 -9.72 1.10
CA ARG A 130 26.11 -10.26 2.43
C ARG A 130 27.32 -10.07 3.36
N ARG A 131 27.03 -9.58 4.57
CA ARG A 131 28.02 -9.55 5.68
C ARG A 131 27.35 -10.07 6.95
N GLY A 132 27.71 -11.27 7.34
CA GLY A 132 27.07 -11.93 8.48
C GLY A 132 25.56 -12.09 8.26
N LYS A 133 24.77 -11.49 9.15
CA LYS A 133 23.30 -11.51 9.05
C LYS A 133 22.73 -10.42 8.12
N ILE A 134 23.56 -9.45 7.75
CA ILE A 134 23.12 -8.32 6.91
C ILE A 134 23.20 -8.73 5.43
N LEU A 135 22.10 -8.55 4.73
CA LEU A 135 21.96 -8.79 3.28
C LEU A 135 21.46 -7.54 2.60
N LEU A 136 22.29 -6.93 1.78
CA LEU A 136 21.91 -5.88 0.85
C LEU A 136 21.48 -6.55 -0.46
N THR A 137 20.24 -6.36 -0.87
CA THR A 137 19.65 -7.00 -2.06
C THR A 137 18.47 -6.18 -2.60
N LYS A 138 17.51 -6.84 -3.23
CA LYS A 138 16.25 -6.25 -3.68
C LYS A 138 15.09 -7.00 -3.03
N ALA A 139 14.05 -6.25 -2.68
CA ALA A 139 12.74 -6.79 -2.33
C ALA A 139 11.87 -6.81 -3.58
N ASP A 140 11.35 -7.98 -3.91
CA ASP A 140 10.47 -8.17 -5.05
C ASP A 140 9.01 -8.02 -4.61
N TYR A 141 8.23 -7.31 -5.42
CA TYR A 141 6.77 -7.22 -5.30
C TYR A 141 6.17 -7.79 -6.58
N VAL A 142 5.31 -8.77 -6.44
CA VAL A 142 4.64 -9.37 -7.60
C VAL A 142 3.35 -8.64 -7.95
N ARG A 143 2.85 -8.83 -9.19
CA ARG A 143 1.55 -8.29 -9.60
C ARG A 143 0.47 -8.71 -8.62
N GLY A 144 -0.32 -7.76 -8.12
CA GLY A 144 -1.43 -8.03 -7.18
C GLY A 144 -1.00 -8.25 -5.72
N GLU A 145 0.28 -8.12 -5.39
CA GLU A 145 0.74 -8.15 -4.00
C GLU A 145 0.30 -6.88 -3.28
N ILE A 146 -0.38 -7.06 -2.15
CA ILE A 146 -0.88 -5.96 -1.34
C ILE A 146 0.21 -5.42 -0.44
N LEU A 147 0.41 -4.12 -0.48
CA LEU A 147 1.33 -3.41 0.39
C LEU A 147 0.67 -2.15 0.98
N GLN A 148 1.19 -1.69 2.10
CA GLN A 148 0.89 -0.36 2.59
C GLN A 148 1.84 0.62 1.88
N TYR A 149 1.28 1.54 1.08
CA TYR A 149 2.10 2.44 0.26
C TYR A 149 2.39 3.79 0.92
N ASP A 150 1.72 4.12 2.02
CA ASP A 150 1.84 5.39 2.72
C ASP A 150 1.41 5.23 4.19
N MET A 151 1.64 6.26 5.01
CA MET A 151 1.15 6.32 6.38
C MET A 151 -0.36 6.12 6.42
N PRO A 152 -0.90 5.46 7.47
CA PRO A 152 -2.34 5.28 7.60
C PRO A 152 -3.08 6.63 7.55
N TYR A 153 -4.25 6.62 6.95
CA TYR A 153 -5.18 7.74 7.08
C TYR A 153 -5.73 7.76 8.51
N ILE A 154 -5.66 8.93 9.13
CA ILE A 154 -6.17 9.14 10.49
C ILE A 154 -7.15 10.30 10.43
N ASP A 155 -8.37 10.05 10.86
CA ASP A 155 -9.41 11.02 11.13
C ASP A 155 -9.91 10.77 12.56
N ASP A 156 -10.55 11.74 13.21
CA ASP A 156 -10.79 11.74 14.67
C ASP A 156 -11.13 10.38 15.29
N ASP A 157 -11.92 9.56 14.60
CA ASP A 157 -12.39 8.28 15.10
C ASP A 157 -11.97 7.07 14.23
N ILE A 158 -11.26 7.27 13.12
CA ILE A 158 -10.98 6.21 12.16
C ILE A 158 -9.50 6.18 11.78
N VAL A 159 -8.90 4.99 11.87
CA VAL A 159 -7.55 4.69 11.35
C VAL A 159 -7.68 3.65 10.24
N VAL A 160 -7.29 4.01 9.02
CA VAL A 160 -7.38 3.13 7.85
C VAL A 160 -6.04 3.05 7.13
N PRO A 161 -5.49 1.85 6.88
CA PRO A 161 -4.25 1.71 6.13
C PRO A 161 -4.45 2.15 4.68
N ARG A 162 -3.43 2.77 4.09
CA ARG A 162 -3.41 3.11 2.67
C ARG A 162 -2.81 1.95 1.90
N LEU A 163 -3.68 1.10 1.36
CA LEU A 163 -3.29 -0.09 0.62
C LEU A 163 -3.00 0.22 -0.84
N GLY A 164 -2.03 -0.49 -1.41
CA GLY A 164 -1.73 -0.41 -2.83
C GLY A 164 -1.28 -1.77 -3.37
N PHE A 165 -1.25 -1.86 -4.67
CA PHE A 165 -0.69 -3.00 -5.40
C PHE A 165 -0.16 -2.54 -6.75
N PHE A 166 0.77 -3.32 -7.30
CA PHE A 166 1.28 -3.12 -8.65
C PHE A 166 0.59 -4.04 -9.65
N THR A 167 0.40 -3.56 -10.88
CA THR A 167 -0.17 -4.35 -11.98
C THR A 167 0.89 -5.16 -12.76
N LYS A 168 2.15 -4.98 -12.42
CA LYS A 168 3.30 -5.76 -12.92
C LYS A 168 4.32 -5.93 -11.79
N SER A 169 5.16 -6.94 -11.89
CA SER A 169 6.21 -7.16 -10.88
C SER A 169 7.24 -6.03 -10.91
N VAL A 170 7.70 -5.63 -9.73
CA VAL A 170 8.68 -4.57 -9.52
C VAL A 170 9.59 -4.95 -8.36
N CYS A 171 10.84 -4.46 -8.37
CA CYS A 171 11.77 -4.70 -7.27
C CYS A 171 12.42 -3.41 -6.78
N PHE A 172 12.63 -3.32 -5.47
CA PHE A 172 13.23 -2.17 -4.81
C PHE A 172 14.48 -2.57 -4.05
N PRO A 173 15.49 -1.69 -3.96
CA PRO A 173 16.63 -1.89 -3.07
C PRO A 173 16.17 -2.14 -1.64
N ALA A 174 16.77 -3.12 -0.99
CA ALA A 174 16.44 -3.48 0.38
C ALA A 174 17.64 -4.01 1.16
N LEU A 175 17.64 -3.76 2.46
CA LEU A 175 18.59 -4.29 3.44
C LEU A 175 17.84 -5.17 4.43
N TYR A 176 18.31 -6.38 4.62
CA TYR A 176 17.74 -7.34 5.56
C TYR A 176 18.72 -7.65 6.69
N GLU A 177 18.21 -7.87 7.88
CA GLU A 177 18.91 -8.58 8.94
C GLU A 177 18.29 -9.97 9.10
N GLY A 178 19.02 -11.01 8.66
CA GLY A 178 18.47 -12.35 8.55
C GLY A 178 17.35 -12.41 7.51
N THR A 179 16.12 -12.61 7.95
CA THR A 179 14.90 -12.62 7.12
C THR A 179 14.05 -11.37 7.30
N VAL A 180 14.44 -10.48 8.21
CA VAL A 180 13.66 -9.28 8.54
C VAL A 180 14.13 -8.11 7.69
N PRO A 181 13.25 -7.45 6.92
CA PRO A 181 13.60 -6.23 6.23
C PRO A 181 13.89 -5.12 7.25
N TRP A 182 15.03 -4.47 7.12
CA TRP A 182 15.46 -3.37 8.00
C TRP A 182 15.11 -2.02 7.37
N VAL A 183 15.44 -1.86 6.10
CA VAL A 183 15.16 -0.66 5.30
C VAL A 183 15.03 -1.04 3.84
N SER A 184 14.14 -0.37 3.13
CA SER A 184 13.97 -0.52 1.68
C SER A 184 13.72 0.84 1.02
N VAL A 185 13.75 0.88 -0.31
CA VAL A 185 13.33 2.07 -1.07
C VAL A 185 11.98 1.76 -1.74
N CYS A 186 11.03 1.31 -0.93
CA CYS A 186 9.67 0.99 -1.39
C CYS A 186 8.73 2.23 -1.30
N PRO A 187 7.53 2.17 -1.87
CA PRO A 187 6.61 3.31 -1.89
C PRO A 187 6.33 3.94 -0.53
N SER A 188 6.15 3.15 0.52
CA SER A 188 5.87 3.65 1.86
C SER A 188 7.04 4.44 2.45
N GLU A 189 8.26 3.97 2.23
CA GLU A 189 9.46 4.67 2.70
C GLU A 189 9.70 5.96 1.93
N ILE A 190 9.56 5.93 0.59
CA ILE A 190 9.64 7.13 -0.25
C ILE A 190 8.61 8.17 0.20
N ASN A 191 7.37 7.76 0.38
CA ASN A 191 6.29 8.68 0.79
C ASN A 191 6.52 9.23 2.20
N SER A 192 7.07 8.45 3.13
CA SER A 192 7.38 8.90 4.49
C SER A 192 8.44 10.00 4.53
N MET A 193 9.34 10.05 3.55
CA MET A 193 10.40 11.04 3.44
C MET A 193 10.04 12.26 2.57
N LYS A 194 8.89 12.21 1.86
CA LYS A 194 8.54 13.21 0.85
C LYS A 194 8.52 14.63 1.39
N GLU A 195 7.84 14.86 2.51
CA GLU A 195 7.74 16.19 3.11
C GLU A 195 9.11 16.73 3.54
N GLN A 196 9.95 15.88 4.12
CA GLN A 196 11.30 16.24 4.53
C GLN A 196 12.19 16.56 3.32
N MET A 197 12.06 15.78 2.23
CA MET A 197 12.77 16.06 0.99
C MET A 197 12.35 17.40 0.37
N GLU A 198 11.05 17.70 0.38
CA GLU A 198 10.51 18.96 -0.12
C GLU A 198 11.03 20.18 0.67
N ARG A 199 11.09 20.06 2.00
CA ARG A 199 11.53 21.14 2.92
C ARG A 199 13.05 21.29 3.03
N ALA A 200 13.83 20.30 2.64
CA ALA A 200 15.29 20.34 2.77
C ALA A 200 15.90 21.54 2.03
N CYS A 201 16.68 22.36 2.77
CA CYS A 201 17.41 23.51 2.25
C CYS A 201 18.60 23.87 3.15
N GLY A 202 19.55 24.64 2.63
CA GLY A 202 20.75 25.08 3.36
C GLY A 202 21.63 23.90 3.78
N ARG A 203 22.10 23.88 5.01
CA ARG A 203 22.94 22.82 5.56
C ARG A 203 22.09 21.76 6.26
N VAL A 204 22.06 20.55 5.72
CA VAL A 204 21.22 19.44 6.19
C VAL A 204 22.06 18.44 6.97
N LEU A 205 21.60 18.07 8.17
CA LEU A 205 22.13 16.97 8.97
C LEU A 205 21.22 15.76 8.83
N VAL A 206 21.78 14.63 8.42
CA VAL A 206 21.09 13.34 8.30
C VAL A 206 21.62 12.37 9.35
N LEU A 207 20.75 11.83 10.18
CA LEU A 207 21.07 10.83 11.18
C LEU A 207 20.67 9.44 10.66
N GLY A 208 21.66 8.60 10.39
CA GLY A 208 21.49 7.32 9.70
C GLY A 208 21.50 7.49 8.18
N LEU A 209 22.28 6.67 7.49
CA LEU A 209 22.34 6.67 6.02
C LEU A 209 21.23 5.82 5.39
N GLY A 210 20.92 4.69 6.02
CA GLY A 210 20.07 3.67 5.42
C GLY A 210 20.63 3.21 4.07
N LEU A 211 19.77 3.22 3.04
CA LEU A 211 20.21 2.97 1.66
C LEU A 211 20.66 4.24 0.90
N GLY A 212 20.67 5.41 1.56
CA GLY A 212 21.12 6.65 0.98
C GLY A 212 20.10 7.36 0.07
N TYR A 213 18.86 6.92 0.04
CA TYR A 213 17.82 7.50 -0.80
C TYR A 213 17.59 8.98 -0.49
N PHE A 214 17.32 9.32 0.77
CA PHE A 214 17.05 10.70 1.20
C PHE A 214 18.19 11.66 0.82
N PRO A 215 19.46 11.43 1.26
CA PRO A 215 20.53 12.34 0.91
C PRO A 215 20.82 12.40 -0.59
N TYR A 216 20.60 11.30 -1.34
CA TYR A 216 20.74 11.31 -2.79
C TYR A 216 19.74 12.27 -3.44
N ILE A 217 18.45 12.16 -3.11
CA ILE A 217 17.42 13.01 -3.71
C ILE A 217 17.63 14.48 -3.37
N ILE A 218 17.93 14.80 -2.12
CA ILE A 218 18.11 16.21 -1.72
C ILE A 218 19.42 16.81 -2.23
N SER A 219 20.42 16.02 -2.58
CA SER A 219 21.69 16.52 -3.15
C SER A 219 21.50 17.17 -4.52
N ALA A 220 20.45 16.83 -5.24
CA ALA A 220 20.11 17.45 -6.52
C ALA A 220 19.41 18.82 -6.39
N LYS A 221 19.03 19.23 -5.18
CA LYS A 221 18.33 20.49 -4.95
C LYS A 221 19.31 21.66 -4.89
N SER A 222 19.10 22.68 -5.68
CA SER A 222 19.89 23.91 -5.64
C SER A 222 19.76 24.70 -4.32
N SER A 223 18.70 24.43 -3.54
CA SER A 223 18.49 24.99 -2.22
C SER A 223 19.30 24.31 -1.11
N VAL A 224 19.94 23.18 -1.36
CA VAL A 224 20.76 22.44 -0.39
C VAL A 224 22.24 22.80 -0.61
N GLU A 225 22.87 23.37 0.40
CA GLU A 225 24.26 23.83 0.36
C GLU A 225 25.25 22.71 0.72
N SER A 226 24.89 21.91 1.71
CA SER A 226 25.71 20.78 2.16
C SER A 226 24.86 19.74 2.91
N ILE A 227 25.33 18.49 2.87
CA ILE A 227 24.72 17.37 3.59
C ILE A 227 25.79 16.74 4.46
N THR A 228 25.52 16.68 5.77
CA THR A 228 26.36 15.93 6.72
C THR A 228 25.59 14.71 7.15
N ILE A 229 26.19 13.52 6.99
CA ILE A 229 25.59 12.24 7.39
C ILE A 229 26.35 11.70 8.59
N VAL A 230 25.59 11.35 9.63
CA VAL A 230 26.13 10.64 10.82
C VAL A 230 25.56 9.23 10.81
N GLU A 231 26.45 8.25 10.70
CA GLU A 231 26.16 6.81 10.71
C GLU A 231 26.92 6.15 11.86
N LEU A 232 26.31 5.13 12.50
CA LEU A 232 26.90 4.41 13.64
C LEU A 232 27.55 3.09 13.20
#